data_3c0472d85adddb0b2d19eb6e8311de52
#
_entry.id   3c0472d85adddb0b2d19eb6e8311de52
#
_cell.length_a   1.000
_cell.length_b   1.000
_cell.length_c   1.000
_cell.angle_alpha   90.00
_cell.angle_beta   90.00
_cell.angle_gamma   90.00
#
_symmetry.space_group_name_H-M   'P 1'
#
loop_
_entity.id
_entity.type
_entity.pdbx_description
1 polymer ?
#
loop_
_entity_poly.entity_id
_entity_poly.type
_entity_poly.pdbx_seq_one_letter_code
_entity_poly.pdbx_strand_id
1 'polypeptide(L)' 'MDFMLEEEMIDLLTFCLQNPESDELESKKSRFKEIGKELFDDGGVDAMENFFFAVDNRIQGEI' A
#
# COMPACT_ATOMS: atom_id res chain seq x y z
N MET A 1 -10.39 -0.83 -9.85
CA MET A 1 -9.27 -0.96 -8.90
C MET A 1 -8.62 -2.33 -9.08
N ASP A 2 -7.31 -2.37 -9.13
CA ASP A 2 -6.59 -3.62 -9.31
C ASP A 2 -6.48 -4.36 -7.98
N PHE A 3 -7.11 -5.52 -7.90
CA PHE A 3 -7.10 -6.33 -6.69
C PHE A 3 -5.69 -6.80 -6.32
N MET A 4 -4.84 -7.05 -7.31
CA MET A 4 -3.47 -7.49 -7.05
C MET A 4 -2.62 -6.38 -6.44
N LEU A 5 -2.83 -5.13 -6.86
CA LEU A 5 -2.15 -3.99 -6.25
C LEU A 5 -2.58 -3.79 -4.81
N GLU A 6 -3.86 -4.00 -4.52
CA GLU A 6 -4.38 -3.90 -3.16
C GLU A 6 -3.73 -4.94 -2.25
N GLU A 7 -3.65 -6.19 -2.72
CA GLU A 7 -2.99 -7.27 -1.98
C GLU A 7 -1.50 -6.95 -1.75
N GLU A 8 -0.81 -6.47 -2.77
CA GLU A 8 0.60 -6.11 -2.66
C GLU A 8 0.80 -5.00 -1.62
N MET A 9 -0.06 -3.98 -1.65
CA MET A 9 0.02 -2.88 -0.70
C MET A 9 -0.20 -3.35 0.74
N ILE A 10 -1.15 -4.25 0.95
CA ILE A 10 -1.43 -4.82 2.27
C ILE A 10 -0.20 -5.58 2.77
N ASP A 11 0.41 -6.39 1.92
CA ASP A 11 1.62 -7.13 2.29
C ASP A 11 2.77 -6.19 2.64
N LEU A 12 2.96 -5.12 1.87
CA LEU A 12 4.00 -4.14 2.14
C LEU A 12 3.81 -3.44 3.48
N LEU A 13 2.60 -2.99 3.76
CA LEU A 13 2.28 -2.30 5.01
C LEU A 13 2.39 -3.24 6.19
N THR A 14 1.89 -4.46 6.06
CA THR A 14 1.97 -5.46 7.12
C THR A 14 3.42 -5.78 7.45
N PHE A 15 4.26 -5.95 6.42
CA PHE A 15 5.69 -6.18 6.62
C PHE A 15 6.33 -5.04 7.39
N CYS A 16 6.05 -3.80 6.99
CA CYS A 16 6.63 -2.63 7.66
C CYS A 16 6.20 -2.53 9.13
N LEU A 17 4.94 -2.86 9.42
CA LEU A 17 4.43 -2.83 10.80
C LEU A 17 5.05 -3.92 11.66
N GLN A 18 5.27 -5.10 11.09
CA GLN A 18 5.82 -6.24 11.82
C GLN A 18 7.33 -6.23 11.94
N ASN A 19 8.02 -5.50 11.05
CA ASN A 19 9.47 -5.50 10.99
C ASN A 19 10.01 -4.06 10.91
N PRO A 20 9.79 -3.24 11.95
CA PRO A 20 10.15 -1.82 11.89
C PRO A 20 11.65 -1.55 11.81
N GLU A 21 12.48 -2.54 12.10
CA GLU A 21 13.94 -2.38 12.06
C GLU A 21 14.60 -3.14 10.90
N SER A 22 13.80 -3.65 9.96
CA SER A 22 14.33 -4.43 8.85
C SER A 22 15.09 -3.56 7.86
N ASP A 23 16.20 -4.09 7.32
CA ASP A 23 16.96 -3.44 6.27
C ASP A 23 16.17 -3.36 4.95
N GLU A 24 15.09 -4.14 4.82
CA GLU A 24 14.26 -4.17 3.64
C GLU A 24 13.20 -3.06 3.61
N LEU A 25 13.09 -2.26 4.68
CA LEU A 25 12.07 -1.22 4.74
C LEU A 25 12.19 -0.20 3.61
N GLU A 26 13.41 0.18 3.23
CA GLU A 26 13.59 1.14 2.15
C GLU A 26 13.09 0.61 0.82
N SER A 27 13.36 -0.66 0.51
CA SER A 27 12.85 -1.31 -0.70
C SER A 27 11.32 -1.34 -0.68
N LYS A 28 10.74 -1.69 0.47
CA LYS A 28 9.28 -1.74 0.62
C LYS A 28 8.65 -0.35 0.45
N LYS A 29 9.27 0.67 1.04
CA LYS A 29 8.79 2.05 0.90
C LYS A 29 8.89 2.55 -0.53
N SER A 30 9.95 2.19 -1.25
CA SER A 30 10.10 2.54 -2.66
C SER A 30 8.98 1.95 -3.49
N ARG A 31 8.66 0.68 -3.25
CA ARG A 31 7.54 0.03 -3.96
C ARG A 31 6.21 0.69 -3.61
N PHE A 32 6.01 1.05 -2.35
CA PHE A 32 4.83 1.77 -1.90
C PHE A 32 4.64 3.07 -2.69
N LYS A 33 5.73 3.84 -2.84
CA LYS A 33 5.70 5.10 -3.60
C LYS A 33 5.38 4.87 -5.07
N GLU A 34 5.91 3.80 -5.67
CA GLU A 34 5.62 3.46 -7.06
C GLU A 34 4.15 3.16 -7.27
N ILE A 35 3.56 2.38 -6.36
CA ILE A 35 2.13 2.04 -6.44
C ILE A 35 1.29 3.31 -6.30
N GLY A 36 1.62 4.17 -5.34
CA GLY A 36 0.92 5.43 -5.17
C GLY A 36 0.98 6.31 -6.42
N LYS A 37 2.13 6.37 -7.05
CA LYS A 37 2.30 7.14 -8.28
C LYS A 37 1.48 6.56 -9.43
N GLU A 38 1.46 5.24 -9.59
CA GLU A 38 0.66 4.59 -10.61
C GLU A 38 -0.82 4.89 -10.45
N LEU A 39 -1.31 4.83 -9.21
CA LEU A 39 -2.70 5.12 -8.92
C LEU A 39 -3.04 6.58 -9.23
N PHE A 40 -2.16 7.49 -8.86
CA PHE A 40 -2.34 8.90 -9.13
C PHE A 40 -2.38 9.19 -10.63
N ASP A 41 -1.44 8.60 -11.38
CA ASP A 41 -1.37 8.79 -12.83
C ASP A 41 -2.58 8.21 -13.56
N ASP A 42 -3.14 7.13 -13.04
CA ASP A 42 -4.28 6.44 -13.66
C ASP A 42 -5.61 7.13 -13.36
N GLY A 43 -5.86 7.52 -12.13
CA GLY A 43 -7.15 8.05 -11.71
C GLY A 43 -7.11 9.29 -10.83
N GLY A 44 -5.93 9.88 -10.63
CA GLY A 44 -5.78 11.10 -9.83
C GLY A 44 -5.86 10.85 -8.33
N VAL A 45 -6.05 11.94 -7.59
CA VAL A 45 -6.09 11.91 -6.12
C VAL A 45 -7.22 11.04 -5.61
N ASP A 46 -8.39 11.12 -6.23
CA ASP A 46 -9.56 10.37 -5.78
C ASP A 46 -9.32 8.85 -5.83
N ALA A 47 -8.72 8.38 -6.92
CA ALA A 47 -8.41 6.95 -7.06
C ALA A 47 -7.40 6.50 -6.00
N MET A 48 -6.39 7.32 -5.76
CA MET A 48 -5.38 7.03 -4.77
C MET A 48 -5.96 6.98 -3.36
N GLU A 49 -6.81 7.96 -3.00
CA GLU A 49 -7.45 8.01 -1.70
C GLU A 49 -8.37 6.80 -1.48
N ASN A 50 -9.19 6.46 -2.47
CA ASN A 50 -10.08 5.31 -2.38
C ASN A 50 -9.31 4.01 -2.17
N PHE A 51 -8.19 3.87 -2.86
CA PHE A 51 -7.32 2.70 -2.71
C PHE A 51 -6.78 2.59 -1.30
N PHE A 52 -6.25 3.70 -0.76
CA PHE A 52 -5.69 3.70 0.58
C PHE A 52 -6.76 3.43 1.64
N PHE A 53 -7.97 3.96 1.47
CA PHE A 53 -9.07 3.67 2.39
C PHE A 53 -9.41 2.18 2.39
N ALA A 54 -9.46 1.56 1.21
CA ALA A 54 -9.75 0.13 1.10
C ALA A 54 -8.68 -0.71 1.79
N VAL A 55 -7.41 -0.37 1.58
CA VAL A 55 -6.29 -1.07 2.20
C VAL A 55 -6.33 -0.91 3.72
N ASP A 56 -6.54 0.32 4.19
CA ASP A 56 -6.57 0.61 5.62
C ASP A 56 -7.71 -0.16 6.32
N ASN A 57 -8.88 -0.19 5.71
CA ASN A 57 -10.01 -0.93 6.25
C ASN A 57 -9.72 -2.42 6.37
N ARG A 58 -9.04 -3.00 5.38
CA ARG A 58 -8.68 -4.42 5.43
C ARG A 58 -7.66 -4.70 6.51
N ILE A 59 -6.66 -3.84 6.66
CA ILE A 59 -5.64 -4.00 7.71
C ILE A 59 -6.28 -3.91 9.09
N GLN A 60 -7.15 -2.93 9.31
CA GLN A 60 -7.82 -2.77 10.59
C GLN A 60 -8.75 -3.95 10.89
N GLY A 61 -9.38 -4.49 9.87
CA GLY A 61 -10.25 -5.64 10.03
C GLY A 61 -9.52 -6.92 10.39
N GLU A 62 -8.24 -7.03 10.07
CA GLU A 62 -7.43 -8.22 10.36
C GLU A 62 -6.71 -8.13 11.71
N ILE A 63 -6.66 -6.95 12.29
CA ILE A 63 -6.04 -6.73 13.58
C ILE A 63 -7.10 -6.82 14.68
#